data_f734df85072482c5abeb9b927433b7f6
#
_entry.id   f734df85072482c5abeb9b927433b7f6
#
_cell.length_a   1.000
_cell.length_b   1.000
_cell.length_c   1.000
_cell.angle_alpha   90.00
_cell.angle_beta   90.00
_cell.angle_gamma   90.00
#
_symmetry.space_group_name_H-M   'P 1'
#
loop_
_entity.id
_entity.type
_entity.pdbx_description
1 polymer ?
#
loop_
_entity_poly.entity_id
_entity_poly.type
_entity_poly.pdbx_seq_one_letter_code
_entity_poly.pdbx_strand_id
1 'polypeptide(L)'
;IENSCKNHKVPFIQYNIWETDYLDNPLKSILNEFLNLILTLECDKYITKEIKELAKQTKICTSQFIEFIKRFGFHFDYVLPSQDGLGSYQMGISKAPSENIDEYDKMKSLKDEIINNLRQIVVSIPSDKIIIGIDELDRCRPDYAIKALEIIKHFFDIDKLIFVLAVDKEQLKNTVKVLYGMNADTDCYLKKFVDVEYLLPKPDISIFIKYLIENKYKLINEKFQVYNQKSAILIQNHRSEWYCSYIQEKNYLTSIIVNLAQIYSLELRDIDKIILKFSIIMSCFPEGSILCLPFLIDLIILNMYYPYIYNYIKTTIPADNYQSVEKLSKLNILTHKIIKTINADKYIES
;
A
#
# COMPACT_ATOMS: atom_id res chain seq x y z
N ILE A 1 12.04 -2.87 5.13
CA ILE A 1 13.08 -1.86 4.85
C ILE A 1 13.48 -1.18 6.15
N GLU A 2 12.56 -0.55 6.89
CA GLU A 2 12.85 0.19 8.12
C GLU A 2 13.69 -0.62 9.13
N ASN A 3 13.27 -1.85 9.46
CA ASN A 3 14.02 -2.72 10.37
C ASN A 3 15.43 -3.05 9.86
N SER A 4 15.59 -3.23 8.56
CA SER A 4 16.90 -3.47 7.96
C SER A 4 17.79 -2.23 8.05
N CYS A 5 17.21 -1.05 7.79
CA CYS A 5 17.93 0.22 7.92
C CYS A 5 18.38 0.48 9.37
N LYS A 6 17.50 0.23 10.35
CA LYS A 6 17.84 0.32 11.78
C LYS A 6 19.00 -0.60 12.16
N ASN A 7 18.96 -1.87 11.71
CA ASN A 7 20.03 -2.83 11.98
C ASN A 7 21.40 -2.41 11.40
N HIS A 8 21.39 -1.73 10.26
CA HIS A 8 22.60 -1.26 9.58
C HIS A 8 22.94 0.20 9.89
N LYS A 9 22.19 0.85 10.79
CA LYS A 9 22.37 2.27 11.17
C LYS A 9 22.31 3.22 9.97
N VAL A 10 21.49 2.90 8.97
CA VAL A 10 21.21 3.75 7.81
C VAL A 10 20.00 4.62 8.14
N PRO A 11 20.08 5.95 8.03
CA PRO A 11 18.93 6.83 8.18
C PRO A 11 17.82 6.45 7.20
N PHE A 12 16.63 6.20 7.72
CA PHE A 12 15.46 5.84 6.94
C PHE A 12 14.31 6.80 7.27
N ILE A 13 13.73 7.35 6.24
CA ILE A 13 12.60 8.27 6.28
C ILE A 13 11.44 7.59 5.58
N GLN A 14 10.32 7.41 6.26
CA GLN A 14 9.09 6.94 5.63
C GLN A 14 8.11 8.11 5.47
N TYR A 15 7.62 8.30 4.26
CA TYR A 15 6.69 9.35 3.91
C TYR A 15 5.52 8.78 3.12
N ASN A 16 4.32 8.88 3.69
CA ASN A 16 3.07 8.60 2.99
C ASN A 16 2.65 9.86 2.23
N ILE A 17 2.91 9.87 0.93
CA ILE A 17 2.67 11.05 0.10
C ILE A 17 1.19 11.33 -0.15
N TRP A 18 0.33 10.33 -0.04
CA TRP A 18 -1.12 10.48 -0.19
C TRP A 18 -1.74 11.35 0.92
N GLU A 19 -1.15 11.35 2.12
CA GLU A 19 -1.62 12.21 3.21
C GLU A 19 -1.49 13.71 2.92
N THR A 20 -0.73 14.08 1.91
CA THR A 20 -0.47 15.49 1.55
C THR A 20 -0.90 15.84 0.12
N ASP A 21 -1.57 14.95 -0.59
CA ASP A 21 -1.96 15.17 -1.99
C ASP A 21 -3.02 16.27 -2.17
N TYR A 22 -3.74 16.62 -1.10
CA TYR A 22 -4.64 17.78 -1.06
C TYR A 22 -3.89 19.13 -1.16
N LEU A 23 -2.58 19.13 -0.92
CA LEU A 23 -1.73 20.29 -1.13
C LEU A 23 -1.34 20.33 -2.62
N ASP A 24 -1.51 21.49 -3.26
CA ASP A 24 -1.28 21.60 -4.71
C ASP A 24 0.19 21.50 -5.13
N ASN A 25 1.12 21.51 -4.19
CA ASN A 25 2.55 21.56 -4.49
C ASN A 25 3.35 20.48 -3.76
N PRO A 26 3.71 19.38 -4.47
CA PRO A 26 4.49 18.29 -3.88
C PRO A 26 5.90 18.71 -3.41
N LEU A 27 6.52 19.72 -4.02
CA LEU A 27 7.84 20.20 -3.58
C LEU A 27 7.83 20.65 -2.12
N LYS A 28 6.78 21.42 -1.74
CA LYS A 28 6.65 21.90 -0.36
C LYS A 28 6.48 20.74 0.61
N SER A 29 5.66 19.77 0.26
CA SER A 29 5.36 18.60 1.10
C SER A 29 6.60 17.72 1.28
N ILE A 30 7.20 17.27 0.19
CA ILE A 30 8.38 16.39 0.22
C ILE A 30 9.54 17.08 0.95
N LEU A 31 9.78 18.35 0.66
CA LEU A 31 10.88 19.09 1.28
C LEU A 31 10.67 19.32 2.76
N ASN A 32 9.44 19.67 3.18
CA ASN A 32 9.15 19.84 4.61
C ASN A 32 9.30 18.54 5.38
N GLU A 33 8.77 17.42 4.85
CA GLU A 33 8.95 16.12 5.48
C GLU A 33 10.43 15.72 5.56
N PHE A 34 11.17 15.90 4.47
CA PHE A 34 12.60 15.63 4.45
C PHE A 34 13.35 16.46 5.50
N LEU A 35 13.14 17.78 5.55
CA LEU A 35 13.84 18.66 6.49
C LEU A 35 13.41 18.39 7.95
N ASN A 36 12.14 18.14 8.20
CA ASN A 36 11.67 17.82 9.55
C ASN A 36 12.30 16.53 10.06
N LEU A 37 12.35 15.49 9.22
CA LEU A 37 12.92 14.21 9.60
C LEU A 37 14.42 14.28 9.82
N ILE A 38 15.15 15.03 9.00
CA ILE A 38 16.59 15.28 9.25
C ILE A 38 16.79 15.98 10.60
N LEU A 39 15.94 16.95 10.92
CA LEU A 39 16.04 17.66 12.20
C LEU A 39 15.62 16.81 13.41
N THR A 40 14.88 15.71 13.20
CA THR A 40 14.46 14.75 14.24
C THR A 40 15.36 13.52 14.33
N LEU A 41 16.25 13.30 13.36
CA LEU A 41 17.26 12.25 13.51
C LEU A 41 18.03 12.51 14.80
N GLU A 42 17.97 11.57 15.75
CA GLU A 42 18.57 11.63 17.12
C GLU A 42 20.11 11.77 17.11
N CYS A 43 20.63 12.46 16.16
CA CYS A 43 22.02 12.81 16.02
C CYS A 43 22.28 14.22 16.58
N ASP A 44 21.86 14.50 17.81
CA ASP A 44 22.12 15.78 18.50
C ASP A 44 23.59 16.23 18.46
N LYS A 45 24.51 15.31 18.18
CA LYS A 45 25.93 15.59 17.95
C LYS A 45 26.24 16.18 16.57
N TYR A 46 25.37 16.02 15.58
CA TYR A 46 25.69 16.34 14.19
C TYR A 46 24.84 17.47 13.61
N ILE A 47 23.69 17.81 14.23
CA ILE A 47 22.83 18.90 13.78
C ILE A 47 23.32 20.21 14.41
N THR A 48 24.29 20.83 13.74
CA THR A 48 24.82 22.13 14.15
C THR A 48 23.80 23.26 13.96
N LYS A 49 24.07 24.41 14.61
CA LYS A 49 23.26 25.63 14.37
C LYS A 49 23.21 26.00 12.87
N GLU A 50 24.31 25.75 12.17
CA GLU A 50 24.43 26.00 10.73
C GLU A 50 23.46 25.17 9.90
N ILE A 51 23.30 23.86 10.19
CA ILE A 51 22.34 23.00 9.49
C ILE A 51 20.90 23.45 9.75
N LYS A 52 20.58 23.84 10.98
CA LYS A 52 19.24 24.38 11.32
C LYS A 52 18.95 25.68 10.56
N GLU A 53 19.91 26.56 10.46
CA GLU A 53 19.77 27.81 9.71
C GLU A 53 19.65 27.53 8.19
N LEU A 54 20.45 26.59 7.67
CA LEU A 54 20.40 26.18 6.28
C LEU A 54 19.03 25.54 5.94
N ALA A 55 18.48 24.70 6.82
CA ALA A 55 17.13 24.15 6.65
C ALA A 55 16.06 25.24 6.63
N LYS A 56 16.18 26.26 7.48
CA LYS A 56 15.27 27.41 7.52
C LYS A 56 15.37 28.23 6.22
N GLN A 57 16.57 28.53 5.76
CA GLN A 57 16.78 29.23 4.50
C GLN A 57 16.19 28.44 3.32
N THR A 58 16.40 27.13 3.29
CA THR A 58 15.81 26.26 2.25
C THR A 58 14.29 26.36 2.23
N LYS A 59 13.61 26.39 3.39
CA LYS A 59 12.16 26.59 3.47
C LYS A 59 11.73 27.94 2.93
N ILE A 60 12.50 29.00 3.20
CA ILE A 60 12.22 30.36 2.69
C ILE A 60 12.36 30.40 1.17
N CYS A 61 13.51 29.92 0.63
CA CYS A 61 13.74 29.86 -0.82
C CYS A 61 12.68 29.03 -1.55
N THR A 62 12.25 27.90 -0.94
CA THR A 62 11.18 27.08 -1.49
C THR A 62 9.86 27.83 -1.56
N SER A 63 9.51 28.57 -0.50
CA SER A 63 8.28 29.37 -0.51
C SER A 63 8.31 30.45 -1.60
N GLN A 64 9.42 31.13 -1.75
CA GLN A 64 9.61 32.14 -2.81
C GLN A 64 9.55 31.50 -4.19
N PHE A 65 10.18 30.34 -4.39
CA PHE A 65 10.13 29.58 -5.65
C PHE A 65 8.70 29.16 -6.00
N ILE A 66 7.92 28.70 -5.03
CA ILE A 66 6.51 28.28 -5.24
C ILE A 66 5.64 29.49 -5.57
N GLU A 67 5.80 30.63 -4.88
CA GLU A 67 5.09 31.86 -5.21
C GLU A 67 5.41 32.33 -6.62
N PHE A 68 6.67 32.22 -7.00
CA PHE A 68 7.12 32.55 -8.34
C PHE A 68 6.43 31.66 -9.39
N ILE A 69 6.43 30.34 -9.18
CA ILE A 69 5.75 29.38 -10.06
C ILE A 69 4.25 29.73 -10.18
N LYS A 70 3.57 30.01 -9.07
CA LYS A 70 2.14 30.37 -9.08
C LYS A 70 1.86 31.66 -9.87
N ARG A 71 2.72 32.64 -9.73
CA ARG A 71 2.57 33.93 -10.41
C ARG A 71 2.70 33.84 -11.92
N PHE A 72 3.66 33.04 -12.40
CA PHE A 72 4.00 32.92 -13.83
C PHE A 72 3.39 31.69 -14.50
N GLY A 73 2.75 30.79 -13.75
CA GLY A 73 2.11 29.60 -14.31
C GLY A 73 3.11 28.64 -14.94
N PHE A 74 4.26 28.42 -14.27
CA PHE A 74 5.22 27.43 -14.73
C PHE A 74 4.64 26.01 -14.58
N HIS A 75 4.80 25.22 -15.63
CA HIS A 75 4.50 23.81 -15.64
C HIS A 75 5.65 23.08 -16.33
N PHE A 76 5.83 21.85 -15.96
CA PHE A 76 6.77 20.97 -16.64
C PHE A 76 6.00 20.29 -17.77
N ASP A 77 6.26 20.71 -19.02
CA ASP A 77 5.68 20.05 -20.19
C ASP A 77 6.59 18.92 -20.64
N TYR A 78 6.01 17.73 -20.70
CA TYR A 78 6.64 16.62 -21.38
C TYR A 78 6.30 16.69 -22.87
N VAL A 79 7.29 16.98 -23.68
CA VAL A 79 7.17 16.87 -25.13
C VAL A 79 7.41 15.41 -25.50
N LEU A 80 6.33 14.73 -25.92
CA LEU A 80 6.43 13.37 -26.47
C LEU A 80 7.48 13.33 -27.57
N PRO A 81 8.29 12.27 -27.67
CA PRO A 81 9.22 12.13 -28.78
C PRO A 81 8.45 12.08 -30.08
N SER A 82 8.81 12.95 -31.03
CA SER A 82 8.57 12.69 -32.43
C SER A 82 9.22 11.35 -32.78
N GLN A 83 8.80 10.69 -33.84
CA GLN A 83 9.18 9.32 -34.24
C GLN A 83 10.68 8.96 -34.19
N ASP A 84 11.56 9.90 -33.84
CA ASP A 84 13.02 9.78 -33.79
C ASP A 84 13.62 9.61 -32.36
N GLY A 85 12.83 9.36 -31.35
CA GLY A 85 13.28 8.54 -30.23
C GLY A 85 13.76 9.20 -28.94
N LEU A 86 13.81 10.53 -28.74
CA LEU A 86 14.20 11.13 -27.45
C LEU A 86 13.30 12.32 -27.11
N GLY A 87 12.33 12.06 -26.21
CA GLY A 87 11.54 13.14 -25.62
C GLY A 87 12.39 13.99 -24.67
N SER A 88 12.22 15.29 -24.72
CA SER A 88 12.85 16.23 -23.79
C SER A 88 11.81 16.88 -22.90
N TYR A 89 12.17 17.07 -21.63
CA TYR A 89 11.39 17.93 -20.74
C TYR A 89 11.70 19.38 -21.07
N GLN A 90 10.67 20.11 -21.40
CA GLN A 90 10.76 21.56 -21.48
C GLN A 90 9.93 22.16 -20.34
N MET A 91 10.54 23.10 -19.63
CA MET A 91 9.80 23.89 -18.65
C MET A 91 8.93 24.87 -19.45
N GLY A 92 7.63 24.61 -19.45
CA GLY A 92 6.66 25.48 -20.11
C GLY A 92 6.23 26.62 -19.19
N ILE A 93 5.95 27.76 -19.77
CA ILE A 93 5.41 28.93 -19.09
C ILE A 93 4.07 29.25 -19.74
N SER A 94 2.97 29.08 -18.98
CA SER A 94 1.61 29.32 -19.49
C SER A 94 1.32 30.80 -19.81
N LYS A 95 2.04 31.69 -19.12
CA LYS A 95 2.05 33.12 -19.42
C LYS A 95 3.51 33.48 -19.66
N ALA A 96 3.92 33.56 -20.93
CA ALA A 96 5.24 34.07 -21.24
C ALA A 96 5.40 35.42 -20.53
N PRO A 97 6.42 35.57 -19.66
CA PRO A 97 6.80 36.88 -19.20
C PRO A 97 7.28 37.58 -20.44
N SER A 98 6.45 38.44 -21.00
CA SER A 98 6.69 39.04 -22.29
C SER A 98 7.95 39.92 -22.33
N GLU A 99 8.68 40.09 -21.23
CA GLU A 99 9.83 41.02 -21.24
C GLU A 99 10.89 40.86 -20.13
N ASN A 100 10.90 39.81 -19.29
CA ASN A 100 11.90 39.79 -18.21
C ASN A 100 12.71 38.47 -18.16
N ILE A 101 13.82 38.48 -18.86
CA ILE A 101 14.93 37.50 -18.71
C ILE A 101 15.37 37.45 -17.24
N ASP A 102 15.39 38.58 -16.56
CA ASP A 102 15.78 38.69 -15.14
C ASP A 102 14.91 37.84 -14.20
N GLU A 103 13.62 37.67 -14.47
CA GLU A 103 12.73 36.84 -13.65
C GLU A 103 12.97 35.35 -13.84
N TYR A 104 13.28 34.91 -15.05
CA TYR A 104 13.69 33.54 -15.34
C TYR A 104 14.99 33.17 -14.63
N ASP A 105 15.98 34.06 -14.73
CA ASP A 105 17.27 33.87 -14.05
C ASP A 105 17.15 33.85 -12.54
N LYS A 106 16.27 34.66 -11.98
CA LYS A 106 15.93 34.63 -10.55
C LYS A 106 15.30 33.32 -10.13
N MET A 107 14.38 32.76 -10.91
CA MET A 107 13.78 31.47 -10.64
C MET A 107 14.82 30.35 -10.68
N LYS A 108 15.68 30.35 -11.68
CA LYS A 108 16.78 29.40 -11.80
C LYS A 108 17.74 29.48 -10.62
N SER A 109 18.08 30.70 -10.20
CA SER A 109 18.92 30.95 -9.04
C SER A 109 18.29 30.40 -7.75
N LEU A 110 16.99 30.60 -7.53
CA LEU A 110 16.27 30.03 -6.36
C LEU A 110 16.28 28.50 -6.38
N LYS A 111 16.05 27.88 -7.55
CA LYS A 111 16.14 26.43 -7.70
C LYS A 111 17.54 25.92 -7.34
N ASP A 112 18.58 26.53 -7.89
CA ASP A 112 19.97 26.13 -7.65
C ASP A 112 20.36 26.34 -6.18
N GLU A 113 19.86 27.38 -5.53
CA GLU A 113 20.07 27.62 -4.10
C GLU A 113 19.40 26.53 -3.25
N ILE A 114 18.16 26.15 -3.56
CA ILE A 114 17.47 25.04 -2.87
C ILE A 114 18.30 23.75 -2.98
N ILE A 115 18.75 23.40 -4.18
CA ILE A 115 19.52 22.17 -4.43
C ILE A 115 20.85 22.22 -3.69
N ASN A 116 21.55 23.35 -3.71
CA ASN A 116 22.84 23.51 -3.04
C ASN A 116 22.69 23.41 -1.51
N ASN A 117 21.66 24.01 -0.95
CA ASN A 117 21.35 23.91 0.49
C ASN A 117 21.04 22.46 0.89
N LEU A 118 20.23 21.75 0.09
CA LEU A 118 19.95 20.34 0.31
C LEU A 118 21.23 19.48 0.25
N ARG A 119 22.11 19.71 -0.72
CA ARG A 119 23.41 19.01 -0.78
C ARG A 119 24.25 19.23 0.45
N GLN A 120 24.36 20.47 0.94
CA GLN A 120 25.13 20.78 2.14
C GLN A 120 24.52 20.07 3.37
N ILE A 121 23.19 20.06 3.51
CA ILE A 121 22.50 19.34 4.59
C ILE A 121 22.80 17.83 4.52
N VAL A 122 22.66 17.22 3.35
CA VAL A 122 22.90 15.79 3.14
C VAL A 122 24.36 15.40 3.41
N VAL A 123 25.32 16.19 2.94
CA VAL A 123 26.76 15.94 3.17
C VAL A 123 27.11 16.02 4.65
N SER A 124 26.46 16.89 5.43
CA SER A 124 26.71 17.03 6.87
C SER A 124 26.24 15.84 7.71
N ILE A 125 25.38 14.98 7.16
CA ILE A 125 24.90 13.78 7.85
C ILE A 125 25.98 12.70 7.78
N PRO A 126 26.44 12.15 8.92
CA PRO A 126 27.52 11.16 8.98
C PRO A 126 26.99 9.76 8.63
N SER A 127 26.50 9.62 7.42
CA SER A 127 26.06 8.35 6.84
C SER A 127 26.42 8.31 5.37
N ASP A 128 26.78 7.14 4.86
CA ASP A 128 27.09 6.97 3.44
C ASP A 128 25.83 7.03 2.57
N LYS A 129 24.69 6.72 3.16
CA LYS A 129 23.40 6.68 2.47
C LYS A 129 22.28 7.16 3.38
N ILE A 130 21.26 7.77 2.79
CA ILE A 130 19.99 8.15 3.41
C ILE A 130 18.89 7.58 2.54
N ILE A 131 18.01 6.79 3.11
CA ILE A 131 16.92 6.15 2.35
C ILE A 131 15.61 6.87 2.66
N ILE A 132 14.90 7.26 1.61
CA ILE A 132 13.59 7.91 1.68
C ILE A 132 12.57 6.97 1.04
N GLY A 133 11.74 6.33 1.87
CA GLY A 133 10.62 5.51 1.44
C GLY A 133 9.40 6.37 1.18
N ILE A 134 8.91 6.40 -0.05
CA ILE A 134 7.66 7.06 -0.43
C ILE A 134 6.63 5.98 -0.68
N ASP A 135 5.51 6.06 0.04
CA ASP A 135 4.40 5.11 -0.04
C ASP A 135 3.14 5.76 -0.60
N GLU A 136 2.29 4.95 -1.22
CA GLU A 136 0.96 5.32 -1.71
C GLU A 136 0.94 6.42 -2.79
N LEU A 137 2.02 6.59 -3.55
CA LEU A 137 2.07 7.54 -4.66
C LEU A 137 1.05 7.24 -5.76
N ASP A 138 0.74 5.97 -5.98
CA ASP A 138 -0.26 5.48 -6.93
C ASP A 138 -1.71 5.79 -6.52
N ARG A 139 -1.95 6.22 -5.28
CA ARG A 139 -3.27 6.66 -4.79
C ARG A 139 -3.48 8.16 -4.89
N CYS A 140 -2.43 8.92 -5.14
CA CYS A 140 -2.52 10.36 -5.28
C CYS A 140 -3.31 10.77 -6.53
N ARG A 141 -3.78 12.02 -6.53
CA ARG A 141 -4.32 12.65 -7.74
C ARG A 141 -3.28 12.56 -8.87
N PRO A 142 -3.70 12.27 -10.11
CA PRO A 142 -2.78 12.03 -11.22
C PRO A 142 -1.75 13.16 -11.44
N ASP A 143 -2.19 14.41 -11.41
CA ASP A 143 -1.32 15.57 -11.56
C ASP A 143 -0.30 15.71 -10.44
N TYR A 144 -0.71 15.41 -9.21
CA TYR A 144 0.15 15.45 -8.04
C TYR A 144 1.22 14.34 -8.07
N ALA A 145 0.82 13.11 -8.41
CA ALA A 145 1.73 11.97 -8.47
C ALA A 145 2.85 12.19 -9.49
N ILE A 146 2.52 12.68 -10.68
CA ILE A 146 3.51 12.95 -11.72
C ILE A 146 4.43 14.09 -11.32
N LYS A 147 3.89 15.20 -10.83
CA LYS A 147 4.70 16.31 -10.31
C LYS A 147 5.64 15.89 -9.19
N ALA A 148 5.20 14.96 -8.32
CA ALA A 148 6.06 14.43 -7.27
C ALA A 148 7.26 13.66 -7.82
N LEU A 149 7.07 12.80 -8.84
CA LEU A 149 8.17 12.11 -9.52
C LEU A 149 9.15 13.10 -10.15
N GLU A 150 8.66 14.12 -10.84
CA GLU A 150 9.48 15.16 -11.47
C GLU A 150 10.28 15.94 -10.41
N ILE A 151 9.65 16.29 -9.30
CA ILE A 151 10.31 17.00 -8.19
C ILE A 151 11.41 16.15 -7.59
N ILE A 152 11.16 14.87 -7.33
CA ILE A 152 12.18 13.95 -6.83
C ILE A 152 13.38 13.94 -7.77
N LYS A 153 13.14 13.79 -9.07
CA LYS A 153 14.22 13.76 -10.07
C LYS A 153 14.99 15.07 -10.16
N HIS A 154 14.31 16.21 -10.08
CA HIS A 154 14.93 17.51 -10.35
C HIS A 154 15.53 18.22 -9.13
N PHE A 155 15.06 17.94 -7.92
CA PHE A 155 15.50 18.61 -6.71
C PHE A 155 16.30 17.72 -5.78
N PHE A 156 16.07 16.41 -5.84
CA PHE A 156 16.67 15.45 -4.91
C PHE A 156 17.64 14.47 -5.59
N ASP A 157 18.10 14.77 -6.81
CA ASP A 157 19.20 14.06 -7.48
C ASP A 157 20.53 14.45 -6.80
N ILE A 158 20.73 13.93 -5.59
CA ILE A 158 21.83 14.26 -4.72
C ILE A 158 22.50 12.95 -4.28
N ASP A 159 23.83 12.89 -4.38
CA ASP A 159 24.58 11.76 -3.86
C ASP A 159 24.21 11.44 -2.43
N LYS A 160 24.22 10.17 -2.06
CA LYS A 160 23.77 9.58 -0.79
C LYS A 160 22.25 9.49 -0.61
N LEU A 161 21.39 10.21 -1.34
CA LEU A 161 19.95 10.04 -1.27
C LEU A 161 19.50 8.87 -2.13
N ILE A 162 18.73 7.97 -1.54
CA ILE A 162 18.11 6.85 -2.25
C ILE A 162 16.60 6.91 -2.00
N PHE A 163 15.84 7.07 -3.07
CA PHE A 163 14.38 7.02 -3.01
C PHE A 163 13.90 5.59 -3.28
N VAL A 164 13.03 5.10 -2.42
CA VAL A 164 12.35 3.81 -2.57
C VAL A 164 10.87 4.08 -2.70
N LEU A 165 10.33 3.87 -3.89
CA LEU A 165 8.90 4.06 -4.18
C LEU A 165 8.16 2.73 -3.98
N ALA A 166 7.26 2.68 -2.99
CA ALA A 166 6.35 1.56 -2.80
C ALA A 166 5.03 1.87 -3.52
N VAL A 167 4.85 1.30 -4.71
CA VAL A 167 3.75 1.66 -5.61
C VAL A 167 3.17 0.44 -6.31
N ASP A 168 1.90 0.50 -6.67
CA ASP A 168 1.31 -0.34 -7.70
C ASP A 168 1.65 0.25 -9.07
N LYS A 169 2.55 -0.43 -9.80
CA LYS A 169 3.04 0.05 -11.10
C LYS A 169 1.92 0.21 -12.12
N GLU A 170 0.94 -0.69 -12.15
CA GLU A 170 -0.16 -0.61 -13.11
C GLU A 170 -1.09 0.59 -12.81
N GLN A 171 -1.34 0.88 -11.54
CA GLN A 171 -2.08 2.08 -11.15
C GLN A 171 -1.30 3.36 -11.54
N LEU A 172 0.00 3.36 -11.30
CA LEU A 172 0.85 4.50 -11.68
C LEU A 172 0.90 4.69 -13.21
N LYS A 173 0.90 3.61 -14.00
CA LYS A 173 0.75 3.69 -15.46
C LYS A 173 -0.59 4.29 -15.87
N ASN A 174 -1.67 3.92 -15.20
CA ASN A 174 -2.99 4.51 -15.47
C ASN A 174 -3.00 6.01 -15.16
N THR A 175 -2.33 6.44 -14.10
CA THR A 175 -2.11 7.85 -13.77
C THR A 175 -1.41 8.60 -14.93
N VAL A 176 -0.37 8.04 -15.52
CA VAL A 176 0.31 8.60 -16.68
C VAL A 176 -0.64 8.71 -17.88
N LYS A 177 -1.45 7.67 -18.16
CA LYS A 177 -2.42 7.68 -19.27
C LYS A 177 -3.48 8.77 -19.11
N VAL A 178 -3.91 9.06 -17.90
CA VAL A 178 -4.89 10.13 -17.63
C VAL A 178 -4.35 11.49 -18.04
N LEU A 179 -3.06 11.75 -17.85
CA LEU A 179 -2.45 13.05 -18.15
C LEU A 179 -1.96 13.17 -19.60
N TYR A 180 -1.37 12.10 -20.12
CA TYR A 180 -0.69 12.13 -21.43
C TYR A 180 -1.46 11.39 -22.53
N GLY A 181 -2.64 10.86 -22.22
CA GLY A 181 -3.49 10.16 -23.15
C GLY A 181 -3.29 8.65 -23.16
N MET A 182 -4.32 7.93 -23.65
CA MET A 182 -4.37 6.46 -23.61
C MET A 182 -3.25 5.77 -24.41
N ASN A 183 -2.70 6.45 -25.41
CA ASN A 183 -1.64 5.93 -26.27
C ASN A 183 -0.21 6.26 -25.75
N ALA A 184 -0.09 6.86 -24.57
CA ALA A 184 1.22 7.19 -24.01
C ALA A 184 2.01 5.92 -23.68
N ASP A 185 3.30 5.89 -24.04
CA ASP A 185 4.23 4.83 -23.61
C ASP A 185 4.60 5.05 -22.15
N THR A 186 3.78 4.46 -21.28
CA THR A 186 3.90 4.61 -19.82
C THR A 186 5.15 3.95 -19.26
N ASP A 187 5.61 2.86 -19.86
CA ASP A 187 6.83 2.18 -19.40
C ASP A 187 8.07 3.00 -19.73
N CYS A 188 8.15 3.56 -20.92
CA CYS A 188 9.22 4.48 -21.30
C CYS A 188 9.21 5.74 -20.41
N TYR A 189 8.02 6.25 -20.08
CA TYR A 189 7.89 7.41 -19.20
C TYR A 189 8.42 7.13 -17.80
N LEU A 190 7.98 6.04 -17.16
CA LEU A 190 8.36 5.71 -15.78
C LEU A 190 9.84 5.32 -15.64
N LYS A 191 10.45 4.72 -16.65
CA LYS A 191 11.89 4.42 -16.68
C LYS A 191 12.80 5.65 -16.51
N LYS A 192 12.28 6.86 -16.70
CA LYS A 192 13.05 8.09 -16.50
C LYS A 192 13.27 8.41 -15.02
N PHE A 193 12.40 7.90 -14.15
CA PHE A 193 12.40 8.17 -12.72
C PHE A 193 12.91 7.00 -11.89
N VAL A 194 12.90 5.78 -12.44
CA VAL A 194 13.21 4.55 -11.72
C VAL A 194 14.44 3.91 -12.34
N ASP A 195 15.52 3.82 -11.56
CA ASP A 195 16.77 3.19 -11.99
C ASP A 195 16.71 1.67 -11.80
N VAL A 196 16.08 1.20 -10.73
CA VAL A 196 15.95 -0.22 -10.38
C VAL A 196 14.51 -0.55 -9.97
N GLU A 197 13.95 -1.56 -10.59
CA GLU A 197 12.63 -2.08 -10.26
C GLU A 197 12.76 -3.43 -9.56
N TYR A 198 12.06 -3.59 -8.43
CA TYR A 198 12.02 -4.83 -7.68
C TYR A 198 10.57 -5.23 -7.42
N LEU A 199 10.19 -6.39 -7.93
CA LEU A 199 8.88 -6.96 -7.66
C LEU A 199 8.93 -7.76 -6.35
N LEU A 200 8.11 -7.37 -5.37
CA LEU A 200 8.00 -8.12 -4.13
C LEU A 200 7.43 -9.52 -4.41
N PRO A 201 8.09 -10.58 -3.92
CA PRO A 201 7.57 -11.93 -4.06
C PRO A 201 6.24 -12.05 -3.30
N LYS A 202 5.32 -12.84 -3.85
CA LYS A 202 4.07 -13.15 -3.14
C LYS A 202 4.44 -13.89 -1.84
N PRO A 203 3.96 -13.43 -0.67
CA PRO A 203 4.23 -14.13 0.58
C PRO A 203 3.49 -15.46 0.62
N ASP A 204 4.02 -16.41 1.40
CA ASP A 204 3.30 -17.63 1.72
C ASP A 204 2.03 -17.29 2.52
N ILE A 205 0.89 -17.61 1.92
CA ILE A 205 -0.43 -17.34 2.50
C ILE A 205 -0.58 -18.01 3.87
N SER A 206 -0.04 -19.21 4.05
CA SER A 206 -0.13 -19.94 5.31
C SER A 206 0.65 -19.25 6.43
N ILE A 207 1.86 -18.78 6.14
CA ILE A 207 2.69 -18.01 7.08
C ILE A 207 2.01 -16.69 7.42
N PHE A 208 1.46 -16.00 6.44
CA PHE A 208 0.75 -14.74 6.65
C PHE A 208 -0.50 -14.92 7.55
N ILE A 209 -1.33 -15.91 7.25
CA ILE A 209 -2.53 -16.22 8.06
C ILE A 209 -2.12 -16.58 9.49
N LYS A 210 -1.09 -17.39 9.66
CA LYS A 210 -0.57 -17.75 10.98
C LYS A 210 -0.13 -16.51 11.76
N TYR A 211 0.59 -15.60 11.13
CA TYR A 211 0.98 -14.32 11.73
C TYR A 211 -0.24 -13.50 12.17
N LEU A 212 -1.28 -13.41 11.34
CA LEU A 212 -2.50 -12.68 11.69
C LEU A 212 -3.20 -13.30 12.90
N ILE A 213 -3.33 -14.61 12.94
CA ILE A 213 -4.00 -15.34 14.02
C ILE A 213 -3.23 -15.22 15.33
N GLU A 214 -1.92 -15.44 15.33
CA GLU A 214 -1.09 -15.54 16.53
C GLU A 214 -0.62 -14.19 17.05
N ASN A 215 -0.23 -13.27 16.15
CA ASN A 215 0.44 -12.02 16.54
C ASN A 215 -0.46 -10.80 16.46
N LYS A 216 -1.18 -10.62 15.35
CA LYS A 216 -1.99 -9.41 15.13
C LYS A 216 -3.30 -9.46 15.91
N TYR A 217 -4.09 -10.52 15.75
CA TYR A 217 -5.41 -10.63 16.35
C TYR A 217 -5.45 -11.51 17.61
N LYS A 218 -4.38 -12.26 17.88
CA LYS A 218 -4.22 -13.11 19.08
C LYS A 218 -5.43 -14.02 19.32
N LEU A 219 -5.91 -14.66 18.27
CA LEU A 219 -7.12 -15.49 18.29
C LEU A 219 -6.94 -16.81 19.03
N ILE A 220 -5.70 -17.26 19.22
CA ILE A 220 -5.36 -18.46 19.96
C ILE A 220 -5.37 -18.12 21.45
N ASN A 221 -6.53 -18.22 22.06
CA ASN A 221 -6.74 -18.08 23.48
C ASN A 221 -7.47 -19.31 24.02
N GLU A 222 -7.59 -19.41 25.35
CA GLU A 222 -8.26 -20.52 26.00
C GLU A 222 -9.72 -20.70 25.53
N LYS A 223 -10.41 -19.60 25.28
CA LYS A 223 -11.76 -19.58 24.72
C LYS A 223 -11.83 -20.26 23.35
N PHE A 224 -10.89 -19.94 22.47
CA PHE A 224 -10.81 -20.52 21.13
C PHE A 224 -10.48 -22.02 21.16
N GLN A 225 -9.56 -22.47 22.04
CA GLN A 225 -9.24 -23.88 22.20
C GLN A 225 -10.43 -24.70 22.71
N VAL A 226 -11.22 -24.17 23.63
CA VAL A 226 -12.46 -24.81 24.12
C VAL A 226 -13.44 -25.04 22.97
N TYR A 227 -13.65 -24.09 22.10
CA TYR A 227 -14.51 -24.25 20.91
C TYR A 227 -13.99 -25.34 19.96
N ASN A 228 -12.71 -25.39 19.69
CA ASN A 228 -12.11 -26.43 18.86
C ASN A 228 -12.30 -27.83 19.46
N GLN A 229 -12.08 -27.98 20.76
CA GLN A 229 -12.24 -29.28 21.45
C GLN A 229 -13.68 -29.76 21.39
N LYS A 230 -14.67 -28.89 21.66
CA LYS A 230 -16.08 -29.24 21.60
C LYS A 230 -16.58 -29.55 20.18
N SER A 231 -16.14 -28.77 19.21
CA SER A 231 -16.44 -29.07 17.80
C SER A 231 -15.84 -30.41 17.37
N ALA A 232 -14.63 -30.74 17.86
CA ALA A 232 -13.98 -32.02 17.63
C ALA A 232 -14.81 -33.19 18.19
N ILE A 233 -15.31 -33.10 19.44
CA ILE A 233 -16.09 -34.16 20.08
C ILE A 233 -17.41 -34.41 19.33
N LEU A 234 -18.10 -33.35 18.87
CA LEU A 234 -19.34 -33.48 18.11
C LEU A 234 -19.12 -34.14 16.73
N ILE A 235 -18.02 -33.86 16.09
CA ILE A 235 -17.69 -34.42 14.78
C ILE A 235 -17.24 -35.87 14.88
N GLN A 236 -16.51 -36.24 15.94
CA GLN A 236 -16.15 -37.64 16.22
C GLN A 236 -17.36 -38.56 16.38
N ASN A 237 -18.44 -38.04 17.01
CA ASN A 237 -19.67 -38.82 17.21
C ASN A 237 -20.49 -39.02 15.91
N HIS A 238 -20.24 -38.27 14.85
CA HIS A 238 -20.98 -38.30 13.57
C HIS A 238 -20.25 -38.98 12.42
N ARG A 239 -19.15 -39.73 12.62
CA ARG A 239 -18.47 -40.60 11.65
C ARG A 239 -18.19 -40.00 10.27
N SER A 240 -17.64 -38.83 10.15
CA SER A 240 -17.04 -38.40 8.91
C SER A 240 -15.52 -38.38 9.04
N GLU A 241 -14.83 -39.35 8.46
CA GLU A 241 -13.37 -39.51 8.46
C GLU A 241 -12.64 -38.25 7.98
N TRP A 242 -13.31 -37.44 7.20
CA TRP A 242 -12.79 -36.21 6.62
C TRP A 242 -12.52 -35.11 7.64
N TYR A 243 -13.32 -35.05 8.68
CA TYR A 243 -13.20 -34.03 9.74
C TYR A 243 -12.23 -34.41 10.87
N CYS A 244 -12.05 -35.70 11.10
CA CYS A 244 -11.21 -36.19 12.20
C CYS A 244 -9.70 -35.90 12.00
N SER A 245 -9.20 -35.89 10.78
CA SER A 245 -7.79 -35.63 10.52
C SER A 245 -7.38 -34.16 10.71
N TYR A 246 -8.29 -33.23 10.46
CA TYR A 246 -8.02 -31.78 10.59
C TYR A 246 -8.08 -31.27 12.02
N ILE A 247 -8.81 -31.91 12.90
CA ILE A 247 -9.05 -31.46 14.27
C ILE A 247 -7.84 -31.70 15.20
N GLN A 248 -6.97 -32.64 14.85
CA GLN A 248 -5.77 -32.96 15.63
C GLN A 248 -4.59 -32.03 15.39
N GLU A 249 -4.63 -31.19 14.36
CA GLU A 249 -3.55 -30.27 14.06
C GLU A 249 -3.67 -28.94 14.82
N LYS A 250 -2.56 -28.50 15.42
CA LYS A 250 -2.44 -27.20 16.10
C LYS A 250 -2.80 -25.98 15.23
N ASN A 251 -2.93 -26.17 13.92
CA ASN A 251 -3.13 -25.15 12.91
C ASN A 251 -4.51 -25.23 12.21
N TYR A 252 -5.51 -25.81 12.85
CA TYR A 252 -6.83 -26.06 12.23
C TYR A 252 -7.47 -24.80 11.62
N LEU A 253 -7.49 -23.69 12.35
CA LEU A 253 -8.05 -22.42 11.84
C LEU A 253 -7.24 -21.90 10.65
N THR A 254 -5.92 -22.00 10.71
CA THR A 254 -5.03 -21.61 9.59
C THR A 254 -5.35 -22.44 8.36
N SER A 255 -5.50 -23.77 8.48
CA SER A 255 -5.81 -24.65 7.36
C SER A 255 -7.16 -24.34 6.71
N ILE A 256 -8.20 -24.05 7.53
CA ILE A 256 -9.53 -23.64 7.00
C ILE A 256 -9.39 -22.36 6.18
N ILE A 257 -8.74 -21.33 6.72
CA ILE A 257 -8.65 -20.03 6.04
C ILE A 257 -7.80 -20.15 4.78
N VAL A 258 -6.70 -20.94 4.79
CA VAL A 258 -5.89 -21.22 3.59
C VAL A 258 -6.72 -21.86 2.50
N ASN A 259 -7.49 -22.91 2.84
CA ASN A 259 -8.34 -23.60 1.88
C ASN A 259 -9.41 -22.66 1.29
N LEU A 260 -10.07 -21.88 2.13
CA LEU A 260 -11.07 -20.92 1.67
C LEU A 260 -10.44 -19.79 0.84
N ALA A 261 -9.26 -19.30 1.22
CA ALA A 261 -8.54 -18.30 0.45
C ALA A 261 -8.21 -18.79 -0.97
N GLN A 262 -7.85 -20.06 -1.12
CA GLN A 262 -7.64 -20.66 -2.44
C GLN A 262 -8.92 -20.83 -3.25
N ILE A 263 -10.02 -21.28 -2.61
CA ILE A 263 -11.31 -21.49 -3.27
C ILE A 263 -11.87 -20.16 -3.81
N TYR A 264 -11.77 -19.10 -2.99
CA TYR A 264 -12.31 -17.78 -3.32
C TYR A 264 -11.31 -16.86 -4.02
N SER A 265 -10.09 -17.32 -4.27
CA SER A 265 -8.99 -16.52 -4.86
C SER A 265 -8.77 -15.19 -4.12
N LEU A 266 -8.74 -15.27 -2.76
CA LEU A 266 -8.64 -14.10 -1.90
C LEU A 266 -7.23 -13.50 -1.91
N GLU A 267 -7.16 -12.18 -1.93
CA GLU A 267 -5.92 -11.45 -1.72
C GLU A 267 -5.58 -11.30 -0.22
N LEU A 268 -4.35 -10.91 0.09
CA LEU A 268 -3.89 -10.76 1.48
C LEU A 268 -4.73 -9.75 2.28
N ARG A 269 -5.15 -8.66 1.63
CA ARG A 269 -6.02 -7.63 2.26
C ARG A 269 -7.40 -8.18 2.59
N ASP A 270 -7.92 -9.07 1.75
CA ASP A 270 -9.21 -9.72 1.99
C ASP A 270 -9.12 -10.68 3.16
N ILE A 271 -8.06 -11.47 3.21
CA ILE A 271 -7.77 -12.41 4.31
C ILE A 271 -7.68 -11.65 5.64
N ASP A 272 -6.98 -10.53 5.68
CA ASP A 272 -6.86 -9.68 6.88
C ASP A 272 -8.22 -9.18 7.36
N LYS A 273 -9.06 -8.67 6.45
CA LYS A 273 -10.43 -8.21 6.76
C LYS A 273 -11.34 -9.35 7.24
N ILE A 274 -11.22 -10.53 6.64
CA ILE A 274 -11.99 -11.71 7.03
C ILE A 274 -11.62 -12.14 8.44
N ILE A 275 -10.32 -12.22 8.76
CA ILE A 275 -9.83 -12.58 10.08
C ILE A 275 -10.23 -11.54 11.12
N LEU A 276 -10.19 -10.24 10.79
CA LEU A 276 -10.70 -9.18 11.64
C LEU A 276 -12.18 -9.37 11.95
N LYS A 277 -13.03 -9.56 10.94
CA LYS A 277 -14.48 -9.82 11.15
C LYS A 277 -14.70 -11.08 11.96
N PHE A 278 -13.97 -12.13 11.65
CA PHE A 278 -14.03 -13.38 12.42
C PHE A 278 -13.71 -13.14 13.91
N SER A 279 -12.66 -12.36 14.22
CA SER A 279 -12.28 -12.03 15.59
C SER A 279 -13.39 -11.29 16.34
N ILE A 280 -14.05 -10.33 15.70
CA ILE A 280 -15.16 -9.57 16.25
C ILE A 280 -16.36 -10.51 16.53
N ILE A 281 -16.73 -11.34 15.56
CA ILE A 281 -17.85 -12.27 15.69
C ILE A 281 -17.57 -13.27 16.83
N MET A 282 -16.34 -13.80 16.92
CA MET A 282 -15.94 -14.71 17.98
C MET A 282 -16.08 -14.09 19.38
N SER A 283 -15.82 -12.79 19.51
CA SER A 283 -15.99 -12.10 20.80
C SER A 283 -17.44 -11.96 21.24
N CYS A 284 -18.41 -12.06 20.31
CA CYS A 284 -19.84 -11.96 20.59
C CYS A 284 -20.47 -13.29 21.05
N PHE A 285 -19.81 -14.42 20.83
CA PHE A 285 -20.35 -15.71 21.22
C PHE A 285 -20.11 -16.01 22.71
N PRO A 286 -21.11 -16.51 23.43
CA PRO A 286 -20.95 -16.97 24.81
C PRO A 286 -19.93 -18.10 24.93
N GLU A 287 -19.31 -18.22 26.11
CA GLU A 287 -18.44 -19.35 26.39
C GLU A 287 -19.20 -20.67 26.28
N GLY A 288 -18.55 -21.67 25.67
CA GLY A 288 -19.16 -22.98 25.45
C GLY A 288 -20.08 -23.07 24.24
N SER A 289 -20.26 -22.01 23.43
CA SER A 289 -20.99 -22.12 22.15
C SER A 289 -20.28 -23.11 21.21
N ILE A 290 -21.07 -23.90 20.48
CA ILE A 290 -20.55 -24.85 19.48
C ILE A 290 -20.69 -24.23 18.12
N LEU A 291 -19.57 -24.04 17.43
CA LEU A 291 -19.52 -23.37 16.13
C LEU A 291 -18.90 -24.27 15.07
N CYS A 292 -19.51 -24.29 13.90
CA CYS A 292 -18.89 -24.85 12.69
C CYS A 292 -17.99 -23.78 12.06
N LEU A 293 -16.70 -23.77 12.40
CA LEU A 293 -15.75 -22.74 11.96
C LEU A 293 -15.65 -22.59 10.42
N PRO A 294 -15.57 -23.68 9.64
CA PRO A 294 -15.55 -23.55 8.18
C PRO A 294 -16.76 -22.81 7.64
N PHE A 295 -17.96 -23.15 8.14
CA PHE A 295 -19.20 -22.52 7.71
C PHE A 295 -19.28 -21.06 8.15
N LEU A 296 -18.84 -20.74 9.36
CA LEU A 296 -18.84 -19.37 9.88
C LEU A 296 -17.93 -18.47 9.03
N ILE A 297 -16.73 -18.93 8.72
CA ILE A 297 -15.79 -18.18 7.90
C ILE A 297 -16.32 -18.03 6.47
N ASP A 298 -16.92 -19.08 5.93
CA ASP A 298 -17.57 -19.06 4.62
C ASP A 298 -18.70 -18.02 4.57
N LEU A 299 -19.58 -17.96 5.57
CA LEU A 299 -20.60 -16.93 5.67
C LEU A 299 -20.02 -15.51 5.77
N ILE A 300 -18.90 -15.33 6.43
CA ILE A 300 -18.21 -14.03 6.48
C ILE A 300 -17.75 -13.64 5.08
N ILE A 301 -17.14 -14.55 4.33
CA ILE A 301 -16.69 -14.33 2.96
C ILE A 301 -17.88 -14.01 2.06
N LEU A 302 -18.95 -14.82 2.12
CA LEU A 302 -20.16 -14.59 1.33
C LEU A 302 -20.81 -13.25 1.63
N ASN A 303 -20.90 -12.87 2.90
CA ASN A 303 -21.43 -11.55 3.28
C ASN A 303 -20.59 -10.40 2.72
N MET A 304 -19.27 -10.56 2.61
CA MET A 304 -18.38 -9.49 2.14
C MET A 304 -18.33 -9.37 0.62
N TYR A 305 -18.26 -10.50 -0.07
CA TYR A 305 -17.92 -10.52 -1.50
C TYR A 305 -19.05 -11.04 -2.39
N TYR A 306 -20.01 -11.79 -1.81
CA TYR A 306 -21.14 -12.39 -2.53
C TYR A 306 -22.46 -12.16 -1.80
N PRO A 307 -22.86 -10.89 -1.56
CA PRO A 307 -24.02 -10.56 -0.72
C PRO A 307 -25.34 -11.15 -1.25
N TYR A 308 -25.46 -11.35 -2.56
CA TYR A 308 -26.63 -12.01 -3.15
C TYR A 308 -26.76 -13.47 -2.67
N ILE A 309 -25.65 -14.23 -2.71
CA ILE A 309 -25.65 -15.63 -2.25
C ILE A 309 -25.89 -15.69 -0.74
N TYR A 310 -25.25 -14.79 0.03
CA TYR A 310 -25.48 -14.70 1.47
C TYR A 310 -26.95 -14.46 1.82
N ASN A 311 -27.61 -13.51 1.16
CA ASN A 311 -29.01 -13.20 1.37
C ASN A 311 -29.93 -14.37 0.96
N TYR A 312 -29.64 -15.06 -0.15
CA TYR A 312 -30.34 -16.25 -0.56
C TYR A 312 -30.26 -17.34 0.51
N ILE A 313 -29.07 -17.62 1.05
CA ILE A 313 -28.88 -18.59 2.13
C ILE A 313 -29.71 -18.18 3.37
N LYS A 314 -29.63 -16.91 3.77
CA LYS A 314 -30.33 -16.37 4.93
C LYS A 314 -31.84 -16.48 4.81
N THR A 315 -32.41 -16.30 3.63
CA THR A 315 -33.87 -16.29 3.41
C THR A 315 -34.44 -17.67 3.10
N THR A 316 -33.64 -18.55 2.49
CA THR A 316 -34.13 -19.85 1.99
C THR A 316 -33.96 -20.96 3.02
N ILE A 317 -33.00 -20.81 3.96
CA ILE A 317 -32.72 -21.84 4.96
C ILE A 317 -33.39 -21.46 6.28
N PRO A 318 -34.42 -22.24 6.73
CA PRO A 318 -35.05 -22.01 8.02
C PRO A 318 -34.03 -22.07 9.17
N ALA A 319 -34.23 -21.23 10.19
CA ALA A 319 -33.35 -21.17 11.36
C ALA A 319 -33.17 -22.54 12.05
N ASP A 320 -34.20 -23.38 12.04
CA ASP A 320 -34.16 -24.72 12.61
C ASP A 320 -33.19 -25.69 11.93
N ASN A 321 -32.82 -25.42 10.69
CA ASN A 321 -31.86 -26.22 9.92
C ASN A 321 -30.40 -25.94 10.31
N TYR A 322 -30.10 -24.85 11.03
CA TYR A 322 -28.76 -24.55 11.52
C TYR A 322 -28.38 -25.34 12.77
N GLN A 323 -29.30 -26.12 13.35
CA GLN A 323 -29.06 -26.85 14.57
C GLN A 323 -28.24 -28.14 14.39
N SER A 324 -28.08 -28.67 13.18
CA SER A 324 -27.28 -29.86 12.93
C SER A 324 -26.01 -29.55 12.13
N VAL A 325 -24.85 -29.93 12.67
CA VAL A 325 -23.53 -29.76 12.03
C VAL A 325 -23.48 -30.47 10.66
N GLU A 326 -24.21 -31.58 10.50
CA GLU A 326 -24.28 -32.33 9.25
C GLU A 326 -24.97 -31.53 8.12
N LYS A 327 -26.05 -30.81 8.44
CA LYS A 327 -26.75 -29.97 7.47
C LYS A 327 -25.91 -28.76 7.10
N LEU A 328 -25.18 -28.16 8.05
CA LEU A 328 -24.27 -27.06 7.81
C LEU A 328 -23.07 -27.48 6.92
N SER A 329 -22.55 -28.69 7.11
CA SER A 329 -21.47 -29.20 6.25
C SER A 329 -21.92 -29.45 4.81
N LYS A 330 -23.14 -29.97 4.61
CA LYS A 330 -23.72 -30.14 3.27
C LYS A 330 -23.96 -28.80 2.58
N LEU A 331 -24.36 -27.79 3.33
CA LEU A 331 -24.55 -26.43 2.84
C LEU A 331 -23.23 -25.81 2.39
N ASN A 332 -22.17 -25.98 3.16
CA ASN A 332 -20.82 -25.51 2.81
C ASN A 332 -20.34 -26.13 1.48
N ILE A 333 -20.56 -27.45 1.27
CA ILE A 333 -20.23 -28.10 0.00
C ILE A 333 -21.05 -27.55 -1.17
N LEU A 334 -22.32 -27.20 -0.93
CA LEU A 334 -23.19 -26.62 -1.96
C LEU A 334 -22.76 -25.20 -2.36
N THR A 335 -22.42 -24.36 -1.38
CA THR A 335 -21.91 -23.00 -1.63
C THR A 335 -20.59 -23.04 -2.41
N HIS A 336 -19.68 -23.93 -2.06
CA HIS A 336 -18.40 -24.10 -2.77
C HIS A 336 -18.62 -24.58 -4.24
N LYS A 337 -19.59 -25.45 -4.49
CA LYS A 337 -19.94 -25.86 -5.86
C LYS A 337 -20.49 -24.69 -6.69
N ILE A 338 -21.41 -23.90 -6.13
CA ILE A 338 -21.98 -22.73 -6.77
C ILE A 338 -20.90 -21.71 -7.14
N ILE A 339 -19.97 -21.44 -6.21
CA ILE A 339 -18.89 -20.46 -6.41
C ILE A 339 -17.89 -20.95 -7.48
N LYS A 340 -17.55 -22.23 -7.48
CA LYS A 340 -16.72 -22.80 -8.55
C LYS A 340 -17.33 -22.62 -9.92
N THR A 341 -18.66 -22.76 -10.03
CA THR A 341 -19.38 -22.54 -11.29
C THR A 341 -19.34 -21.07 -11.69
N ILE A 342 -19.61 -20.14 -10.76
CA ILE A 342 -19.57 -18.69 -11.02
C ILE A 342 -18.15 -18.21 -11.41
N ASN A 343 -17.11 -18.75 -10.76
CA ASN A 343 -15.73 -18.39 -11.10
C ASN A 343 -15.29 -18.99 -12.43
N ALA A 344 -15.79 -20.17 -12.82
CA ALA A 344 -15.54 -20.73 -14.12
C ALA A 344 -16.15 -19.89 -15.25
N ASP A 345 -17.34 -19.33 -15.04
CA ASP A 345 -18.01 -18.46 -16.01
C ASP A 345 -17.27 -17.11 -16.19
N LYS A 346 -16.65 -16.58 -15.14
CA LYS A 346 -15.82 -15.36 -15.25
C LYS A 346 -14.53 -15.53 -16.06
N TYR A 347 -13.99 -16.73 -16.17
CA TYR A 347 -12.81 -17.02 -16.99
C TYR A 347 -13.16 -17.28 -18.47
N ILE A 348 -14.43 -17.40 -18.81
CA ILE A 348 -14.90 -17.57 -20.20
C ILE A 348 -15.20 -16.21 -20.85
N GLU A 349 -15.43 -15.16 -20.05
CA GLU A 349 -15.73 -13.79 -20.54
C GLU A 349 -14.50 -12.84 -20.51
N SER A 350 -13.33 -13.28 -20.09
CA SER A 350 -12.05 -12.55 -20.11
C SER A 350 -11.10 -13.14 -21.17
#